data_a297825c4addd3fd7c7f2bf0e46b1d3c
#
_entry.id   a297825c4addd3fd7c7f2bf0e46b1d3c
#
_cell.length_a   1.000
_cell.length_b   1.000
_cell.length_c   1.000
_cell.angle_alpha   90.00
_cell.angle_beta   90.00
_cell.angle_gamma   90.00
#
_symmetry.space_group_name_H-M   'P 1'
#
loop_
_entity.id
_entity.type
_entity.pdbx_description
1 polymer ?
#
loop_
_entity_poly.entity_id
_entity_poly.type
_entity_poly.pdbx_seq_one_letter_code
_entity_poly.pdbx_strand_id
1 'polypeptide(L)'
;MGVRIYKISEYEHAAEIRQFDALCRILGELETQTGGEYVLVGNYNIEGVELDALLFTPQAALVIEFKNWGGSIVAGENGPWTSDGRTIAGGAYGKSPFAQARLNRSRTAAGLRKYLGCERLEVGVVVVFSRDAEIDASGLSESVGK
;
A
#
# COMPACT_ATOMS: atom_id res chain seq x y z
N MET A 1 0.78 13.83 19.69
CA MET A 1 -0.34 13.53 18.80
C MET A 1 -0.10 14.21 17.48
N GLY A 2 -0.46 13.58 16.41
CA GLY A 2 -0.36 14.17 15.10
C GLY A 2 0.09 13.20 14.03
N VAL A 3 0.49 13.76 12.91
CA VAL A 3 1.01 13.03 11.77
C VAL A 3 2.51 13.28 11.65
N ARG A 4 3.27 12.20 11.57
CA ARG A 4 4.71 12.26 11.28
C ARG A 4 4.94 11.63 9.91
N ILE A 5 5.70 12.32 9.07
CA ILE A 5 5.94 11.91 7.71
C ILE A 5 7.43 11.83 7.46
N TYR A 6 7.88 10.66 7.02
CA TYR A 6 9.27 10.40 6.67
C TYR A 6 9.34 9.89 5.24
N LYS A 7 10.13 10.51 4.41
CA LYS A 7 10.42 10.02 3.06
C LYS A 7 11.90 9.65 3.01
N ILE A 8 12.19 8.36 2.89
CA ILE A 8 13.55 7.85 2.99
C ILE A 8 14.36 8.16 1.74
N SER A 9 13.72 8.10 0.57
CA SER A 9 14.33 8.50 -0.70
C SER A 9 13.28 9.12 -1.62
N GLU A 10 13.74 9.81 -2.65
CA GLU A 10 12.84 10.44 -3.61
C GLU A 10 12.16 9.39 -4.49
N TYR A 11 10.90 9.63 -4.84
CA TYR A 11 10.20 8.80 -5.80
C TYR A 11 10.68 9.09 -7.21
N GLU A 12 10.77 8.04 -8.03
CA GLU A 12 11.20 8.18 -9.42
C GLU A 12 10.10 8.71 -10.34
N HIS A 13 8.83 8.43 -10.00
CA HIS A 13 7.70 8.75 -10.86
C HIS A 13 6.81 9.84 -10.26
N ALA A 14 6.37 10.77 -11.12
CA ALA A 14 5.51 11.88 -10.70
C ALA A 14 4.17 11.40 -10.11
N ALA A 15 3.63 10.27 -10.60
CA ALA A 15 2.41 9.70 -10.08
C ALA A 15 2.56 9.27 -8.62
N GLU A 16 3.69 8.68 -8.27
CA GLU A 16 3.98 8.26 -6.88
C GLU A 16 4.08 9.48 -5.96
N ILE A 17 4.71 10.55 -6.41
CA ILE A 17 4.82 11.81 -5.67
C ILE A 17 3.41 12.34 -5.36
N ARG A 18 2.54 12.38 -6.36
CA ARG A 18 1.16 12.86 -6.19
C ARG A 18 0.37 11.99 -5.24
N GLN A 19 0.53 10.66 -5.33
CA GLN A 19 -0.16 9.72 -4.45
C GLN A 19 0.32 9.86 -3.01
N PHE A 20 1.62 10.01 -2.79
CA PHE A 20 2.19 10.24 -1.48
C PHE A 20 1.70 11.55 -0.87
N ASP A 21 1.71 12.64 -1.64
CA ASP A 21 1.21 13.94 -1.19
C ASP A 21 -0.28 13.90 -0.85
N ALA A 22 -1.07 13.16 -1.63
CA ALA A 22 -2.49 12.95 -1.33
C ALA A 22 -2.69 12.18 -0.02
N LEU A 23 -1.89 11.16 0.25
CA LEU A 23 -1.92 10.43 1.53
C LEU A 23 -1.58 11.34 2.71
N CYS A 24 -0.55 12.18 2.57
CA CYS A 24 -0.18 13.13 3.61
C CYS A 24 -1.35 14.04 3.97
N ARG A 25 -2.07 14.53 2.96
CA ARG A 25 -3.24 15.38 3.14
C ARG A 25 -4.40 14.65 3.83
N ILE A 26 -4.69 13.42 3.39
CA ILE A 26 -5.73 12.57 3.98
C ILE A 26 -5.41 12.27 5.45
N LEU A 27 -4.17 11.98 5.78
CA LEU A 27 -3.77 11.72 7.16
C LEU A 27 -3.92 12.95 8.05
N GLY A 28 -3.64 14.14 7.52
CA GLY A 28 -3.89 15.38 8.24
C GLY A 28 -5.37 15.56 8.58
N GLU A 29 -6.26 15.25 7.64
CA GLU A 29 -7.70 15.29 7.84
C GLU A 29 -8.15 14.24 8.87
N LEU A 30 -7.65 13.03 8.77
CA LEU A 30 -7.96 11.94 9.71
C LEU A 30 -7.50 12.29 11.12
N GLU A 31 -6.33 12.85 11.28
CA GLU A 31 -5.81 13.26 12.58
C GLU A 31 -6.73 14.32 13.21
N THR A 32 -7.18 15.27 12.42
CA THR A 32 -8.12 16.29 12.88
C THR A 32 -9.44 15.67 13.34
N GLN A 33 -9.94 14.66 12.65
CA GLN A 33 -11.21 13.99 12.97
C GLN A 33 -11.10 13.03 14.15
N THR A 34 -10.00 12.29 14.25
CA THR A 34 -9.86 11.17 15.20
C THR A 34 -8.97 11.50 16.40
N GLY A 35 -8.09 12.48 16.28
CA GLY A 35 -7.06 12.75 17.27
C GLY A 35 -5.99 11.66 17.38
N GLY A 36 -5.96 10.71 16.42
CA GLY A 36 -5.02 9.60 16.42
C GLY A 36 -3.61 10.01 16.04
N GLU A 37 -2.67 9.13 16.33
CA GLU A 37 -1.28 9.28 15.89
C GLU A 37 -1.03 8.42 14.65
N TYR A 38 -0.43 9.02 13.64
CA TYR A 38 -0.12 8.35 12.38
C TYR A 38 1.34 8.62 11.99
N VAL A 39 2.02 7.57 11.53
CA VAL A 39 3.38 7.70 11.00
C VAL A 39 3.40 7.12 9.58
N LEU A 40 3.74 7.95 8.62
CA LEU A 40 3.85 7.55 7.22
C LEU A 40 5.31 7.56 6.80
N VAL A 41 5.79 6.42 6.32
CA VAL A 41 7.16 6.27 5.80
C VAL A 41 7.07 5.99 4.31
N GLY A 42 7.67 6.84 3.50
CA GLY A 42 7.64 6.73 2.04
C GLY A 42 8.93 6.24 1.45
N ASN A 43 8.82 5.47 0.39
CA ASN A 43 9.91 5.01 -0.47
C ASN A 43 11.10 4.44 0.29
N TYR A 44 10.89 3.30 0.92
CA TYR A 44 11.89 2.67 1.78
C TYR A 44 12.12 1.20 1.37
N ASN A 45 13.18 0.62 1.93
CA ASN A 45 13.55 -0.78 1.71
C ASN A 45 13.57 -1.52 3.04
N ILE A 46 12.94 -2.69 3.07
CA ILE A 46 12.97 -3.58 4.23
C ILE A 46 13.11 -5.03 3.77
N GLU A 47 14.08 -5.75 4.34
CA GLU A 47 14.36 -7.15 4.00
C GLU A 47 14.53 -7.36 2.48
N GLY A 48 15.20 -6.41 1.81
CA GLY A 48 15.45 -6.47 0.36
C GLY A 48 14.27 -6.13 -0.52
N VAL A 49 13.17 -5.63 0.05
CA VAL A 49 11.97 -5.23 -0.69
C VAL A 49 11.82 -3.73 -0.69
N GLU A 50 11.67 -3.14 -1.87
CA GLU A 50 11.29 -1.74 -1.99
C GLU A 50 9.79 -1.58 -1.80
N LEU A 51 9.41 -0.65 -0.93
CA LEU A 51 8.02 -0.37 -0.59
C LEU A 51 7.69 1.07 -0.93
N ASP A 52 6.52 1.27 -1.52
CA ASP A 52 6.05 2.62 -1.86
C ASP A 52 5.79 3.43 -0.61
N ALA A 53 5.05 2.87 0.34
CA ALA A 53 4.82 3.51 1.63
C ALA A 53 4.44 2.48 2.71
N LEU A 54 4.70 2.86 3.96
CA LEU A 54 4.26 2.13 5.15
C LEU A 54 3.59 3.12 6.10
N LEU A 55 2.37 2.81 6.49
CA LEU A 55 1.59 3.64 7.40
C LEU A 55 1.42 2.91 8.73
N PHE A 56 1.85 3.55 9.80
CA PHE A 56 1.53 3.10 11.16
C PHE A 56 0.31 3.89 11.66
N THR A 57 -0.71 3.15 12.06
CA THR A 57 -1.91 3.69 12.71
C THR A 57 -1.92 3.25 14.17
N PRO A 58 -2.84 3.77 15.00
CA PRO A 58 -2.95 3.28 16.37
C PRO A 58 -3.27 1.78 16.48
N GLN A 59 -3.82 1.16 15.45
CA GLN A 59 -4.26 -0.23 15.47
C GLN A 59 -3.35 -1.19 14.70
N ALA A 60 -2.68 -0.73 13.64
CA ALA A 60 -1.98 -1.62 12.74
C ALA A 60 -0.93 -0.90 11.91
N ALA A 61 -0.09 -1.67 11.22
CA ALA A 61 0.76 -1.17 10.15
C ALA A 61 0.14 -1.56 8.80
N LEU A 62 0.19 -0.66 7.83
CA LEU A 62 -0.36 -0.87 6.49
C LEU A 62 0.73 -0.69 5.44
N VAL A 63 0.99 -1.74 4.68
CA VAL A 63 1.82 -1.67 3.49
C VAL A 63 0.98 -1.07 2.37
N ILE A 64 1.47 0.01 1.76
CA ILE A 64 0.73 0.73 0.72
C ILE A 64 1.49 0.60 -0.59
N GLU A 65 0.81 0.08 -1.60
CA GLU A 65 1.28 -0.01 -2.97
C GLU A 65 0.59 1.05 -3.83
N PHE A 66 1.37 1.85 -4.55
CA PHE A 66 0.85 2.83 -5.50
C PHE A 66 0.79 2.23 -6.90
N LYS A 67 -0.34 2.39 -7.56
CA LYS A 67 -0.52 2.00 -8.96
C LYS A 67 -1.09 3.16 -9.77
N ASN A 68 -0.39 3.51 -10.84
CA ASN A 68 -0.83 4.59 -11.73
C ASN A 68 -1.79 4.05 -12.80
N TRP A 69 -2.90 3.49 -12.34
CA TRP A 69 -3.93 2.92 -13.18
C TRP A 69 -5.30 3.47 -12.79
N GLY A 70 -6.24 3.46 -13.72
CA GLY A 70 -7.61 3.89 -13.50
C GLY A 70 -8.56 3.15 -14.41
N GLY A 71 -9.80 3.62 -14.52
CA GLY A 71 -10.84 3.01 -15.32
C GLY A 71 -11.46 1.79 -14.67
N SER A 72 -11.83 0.80 -15.47
CA SER A 72 -12.44 -0.44 -14.97
C SER A 72 -11.35 -1.43 -14.59
N ILE A 73 -11.15 -1.61 -13.29
CA ILE A 73 -10.15 -2.52 -12.73
C ILE A 73 -10.82 -3.85 -12.42
N VAL A 74 -10.34 -4.92 -13.02
CA VAL A 74 -10.78 -6.28 -12.69
C VAL A 74 -9.66 -6.95 -11.89
N ALA A 75 -9.98 -7.32 -10.66
CA ALA A 75 -9.05 -7.91 -9.71
C ALA A 75 -9.30 -9.40 -9.53
N GLY A 76 -8.25 -10.18 -9.39
CA GLY A 76 -8.32 -11.62 -9.10
C GLY A 76 -7.22 -12.04 -8.11
N GLU A 77 -7.41 -13.16 -7.43
CA GLU A 77 -6.45 -13.63 -6.44
C GLU A 77 -5.16 -14.14 -7.04
N ASN A 78 -5.25 -14.89 -8.13
CA ASN A 78 -4.14 -15.69 -8.64
C ASN A 78 -3.71 -15.30 -10.06
N GLY A 79 -4.23 -14.24 -10.59
CA GLY A 79 -3.92 -13.80 -11.94
C GLY A 79 -3.61 -12.32 -12.03
N PRO A 80 -3.17 -11.86 -13.20
CA PRO A 80 -2.94 -10.44 -13.40
C PRO A 80 -4.28 -9.67 -13.32
N TRP A 81 -4.21 -8.50 -12.75
CA TRP A 81 -5.34 -7.57 -12.78
C TRP A 81 -5.35 -6.83 -14.11
N THR A 82 -6.50 -6.34 -14.50
CA THR A 82 -6.65 -5.55 -15.72
C THR A 82 -7.22 -4.18 -15.42
N SER A 83 -6.85 -3.21 -16.28
CA SER A 83 -7.40 -1.87 -16.29
C SER A 83 -7.90 -1.61 -17.70
N ASP A 84 -9.23 -1.44 -17.87
CA ASP A 84 -9.89 -1.31 -19.16
C ASP A 84 -9.45 -2.41 -20.15
N GLY A 85 -9.35 -3.65 -19.65
CA GLY A 85 -8.95 -4.80 -20.44
C GLY A 85 -7.45 -4.98 -20.66
N ARG A 86 -6.63 -4.04 -20.22
CA ARG A 86 -5.16 -4.14 -20.31
C ARG A 86 -4.58 -4.73 -19.02
N THR A 87 -3.67 -5.67 -19.15
CA THR A 87 -3.00 -6.26 -18.00
C THR A 87 -2.18 -5.23 -17.24
N ILE A 88 -2.42 -5.13 -15.94
CA ILE A 88 -1.61 -4.32 -15.04
C ILE A 88 -0.34 -5.12 -14.70
N ALA A 89 0.81 -4.54 -14.99
CA ALA A 89 2.07 -5.14 -14.60
C ALA A 89 2.17 -5.19 -13.07
N GLY A 90 2.24 -6.38 -12.53
CA GLY A 90 2.29 -6.64 -11.08
C GLY A 90 3.70 -6.87 -10.58
N GLY A 91 4.60 -5.91 -10.69
CA GLY A 91 5.96 -6.03 -10.16
C GLY A 91 6.79 -7.12 -10.84
N ALA A 92 7.87 -7.52 -10.19
CA ALA A 92 8.74 -8.59 -10.69
C ALA A 92 7.94 -9.90 -10.84
N TYR A 93 8.12 -10.58 -11.95
CA TYR A 93 7.51 -11.89 -12.26
C TYR A 93 6.04 -11.87 -12.70
N GLY A 94 5.49 -10.74 -13.10
CA GLY A 94 4.12 -10.67 -13.63
C GLY A 94 3.03 -11.01 -12.63
N LYS A 95 3.30 -10.89 -11.34
CA LYS A 95 2.32 -11.12 -10.28
C LYS A 95 1.27 -10.01 -10.28
N SER A 96 0.07 -10.33 -9.82
CA SER A 96 -0.96 -9.33 -9.60
C SER A 96 -0.50 -8.29 -8.58
N PRO A 97 -1.05 -7.07 -8.60
CA PRO A 97 -0.77 -6.08 -7.56
C PRO A 97 -1.01 -6.63 -6.15
N PHE A 98 -2.03 -7.46 -5.99
CA PHE A 98 -2.36 -8.06 -4.70
C PHE A 98 -1.32 -9.11 -4.28
N ALA A 99 -0.86 -9.97 -5.20
CA ALA A 99 0.16 -10.97 -4.89
C ALA A 99 1.48 -10.29 -4.50
N GLN A 100 1.84 -9.22 -5.18
CA GLN A 100 3.02 -8.42 -4.84
C GLN A 100 2.87 -7.79 -3.46
N ALA A 101 1.71 -7.21 -3.18
CA ALA A 101 1.43 -6.58 -1.89
C ALA A 101 1.46 -7.60 -0.74
N ARG A 102 0.92 -8.80 -0.95
CA ARG A 102 0.98 -9.88 0.05
C ARG A 102 2.42 -10.29 0.37
N LEU A 103 3.26 -10.41 -0.64
CA LEU A 103 4.68 -10.72 -0.45
C LEU A 103 5.37 -9.61 0.35
N ASN A 104 5.12 -8.37 -0.02
CA ASN A 104 5.67 -7.20 0.67
C ASN A 104 5.19 -7.16 2.12
N ARG A 105 3.92 -7.49 2.37
CA ARG A 105 3.37 -7.60 3.72
C ARG A 105 4.13 -8.62 4.57
N SER A 106 4.34 -9.81 4.04
CA SER A 106 5.02 -10.88 4.76
C SER A 106 6.45 -10.48 5.12
N ARG A 107 7.18 -9.87 4.20
CA ARG A 107 8.54 -9.42 4.43
C ARG A 107 8.60 -8.24 5.39
N THR A 108 7.66 -7.31 5.29
CA THR A 108 7.55 -6.18 6.21
C THR A 108 7.26 -6.67 7.64
N ALA A 109 6.31 -7.59 7.80
CA ALA A 109 5.98 -8.16 9.09
C ALA A 109 7.21 -8.84 9.73
N ALA A 110 7.94 -9.62 8.95
CA ALA A 110 9.16 -10.28 9.41
C ALA A 110 10.22 -9.25 9.84
N GLY A 111 10.43 -8.21 9.05
CA GLY A 111 11.37 -7.15 9.36
C GLY A 111 11.01 -6.36 10.61
N LEU A 112 9.74 -6.00 10.75
CA LEU A 112 9.25 -5.26 11.92
C LEU A 112 9.37 -6.10 13.20
N ARG A 113 9.06 -7.38 13.14
CA ARG A 113 9.26 -8.29 14.28
C ARG A 113 10.73 -8.40 14.67
N LYS A 114 11.61 -8.52 13.68
CA LYS A 114 13.03 -8.64 13.88
C LYS A 114 13.65 -7.38 14.50
N TYR A 115 13.32 -6.20 13.98
CA TYR A 115 13.96 -4.95 14.36
C TYR A 115 13.28 -4.23 15.51
N LEU A 116 11.98 -4.39 15.68
CA LEU A 116 11.20 -3.70 16.72
C LEU A 116 10.73 -4.61 17.85
N GLY A 117 10.89 -5.92 17.70
CA GLY A 117 10.44 -6.88 18.71
C GLY A 117 8.92 -6.98 18.85
N CYS A 118 8.16 -6.50 17.85
CA CYS A 118 6.69 -6.46 17.88
C CYS A 118 6.12 -7.75 17.31
N GLU A 119 6.03 -8.80 18.11
CA GLU A 119 5.53 -10.11 17.65
C GLU A 119 4.04 -10.12 17.28
N ARG A 120 3.25 -9.20 17.84
CA ARG A 120 1.80 -9.15 17.67
C ARG A 120 1.33 -8.01 16.77
N LEU A 121 2.24 -7.38 16.04
CA LEU A 121 1.86 -6.31 15.14
C LEU A 121 1.10 -6.88 13.95
N GLU A 122 -0.13 -6.41 13.76
CA GLU A 122 -0.89 -6.71 12.56
C GLU A 122 -0.41 -5.84 11.40
N VAL A 123 -0.16 -6.47 10.26
CA VAL A 123 0.27 -5.80 9.04
C VAL A 123 -0.75 -6.07 7.94
N GLY A 124 -1.42 -5.01 7.51
CA GLY A 124 -2.36 -5.06 6.40
C GLY A 124 -1.75 -4.55 5.10
N VAL A 125 -2.53 -4.61 4.04
CA VAL A 125 -2.13 -4.18 2.71
C VAL A 125 -3.22 -3.30 2.10
N VAL A 126 -2.80 -2.23 1.44
CA VAL A 126 -3.67 -1.35 0.68
C VAL A 126 -3.04 -1.09 -0.69
N VAL A 127 -3.80 -1.27 -1.75
CA VAL A 127 -3.40 -0.88 -3.09
C VAL A 127 -4.16 0.40 -3.45
N VAL A 128 -3.43 1.45 -3.82
CA VAL A 128 -4.01 2.76 -4.14
C VAL A 128 -3.80 3.06 -5.61
N PHE A 129 -4.89 3.37 -6.29
CA PHE A 129 -4.87 3.76 -7.70
C PHE A 129 -4.84 5.29 -7.81
N SER A 130 -4.03 5.83 -8.72
CA SER A 130 -3.83 7.27 -8.88
C SER A 130 -4.94 7.97 -9.65
N ARG A 131 -5.83 7.22 -10.31
CA ARG A 131 -6.91 7.73 -11.13
C ARG A 131 -8.24 7.18 -10.65
N ASP A 132 -9.33 7.84 -11.02
CA ASP A 132 -10.66 7.32 -10.74
C ASP A 132 -10.80 5.91 -11.29
N ALA A 133 -11.18 4.99 -10.43
CA ALA A 133 -11.27 3.57 -10.78
C ALA A 133 -12.56 2.97 -10.22
N GLU A 134 -13.20 2.14 -11.04
CA GLU A 134 -14.22 1.21 -10.59
C GLU A 134 -13.57 -0.15 -10.45
N ILE A 135 -13.68 -0.76 -9.28
CA ILE A 135 -13.00 -2.01 -8.98
C ILE A 135 -14.02 -3.15 -8.93
N ASP A 136 -13.86 -4.11 -9.83
CA ASP A 136 -14.54 -5.39 -9.76
C ASP A 136 -13.65 -6.36 -8.97
N ALA A 137 -14.01 -6.58 -7.73
CA ALA A 137 -13.30 -7.46 -6.81
C ALA A 137 -14.00 -8.83 -6.66
N SER A 138 -14.93 -9.17 -7.55
CA SER A 138 -15.68 -10.43 -7.46
C SER A 138 -14.79 -11.67 -7.57
N GLY A 139 -13.62 -11.55 -8.20
CA GLY A 139 -12.63 -12.61 -8.27
C GLY A 139 -11.75 -12.76 -7.03
N LEU A 140 -11.95 -11.92 -6.00
CA LEU A 140 -11.21 -11.99 -4.73
C LEU A 140 -12.04 -12.70 -3.68
N SER A 141 -11.37 -13.37 -2.74
CA SER A 141 -12.06 -13.94 -1.59
C SER A 141 -12.55 -12.82 -0.66
N GLU A 142 -13.54 -13.14 0.17
CA GLU A 142 -14.13 -12.17 1.09
C GLU A 142 -13.11 -11.54 2.05
N SER A 143 -12.11 -12.32 2.45
CA SER A 143 -11.03 -11.83 3.31
C SER A 143 -10.08 -10.86 2.60
N VAL A 144 -10.06 -10.88 1.28
CA VAL A 144 -9.18 -10.06 0.44
C VAL A 144 -9.87 -8.78 -0.01
N GLY A 145 -11.16 -8.84 -0.27
CA GLY A 145 -11.95 -7.71 -0.78
C GLY A 145 -12.29 -6.64 0.26
N LYS A 146 -11.92 -6.88 1.50
CA LYS A 146 -12.18 -5.92 2.59
C LYS A 146 -11.03 -4.97 2.83
#